data_e9711fdd0850052e8b348cdca52aa673
#
_entry.id   e9711fdd0850052e8b348cdca52aa673
#
_cell.length_a   1.000
_cell.length_b   1.000
_cell.length_c   1.000
_cell.angle_alpha   90.00
_cell.angle_beta   90.00
_cell.angle_gamma   90.00
#
_symmetry.space_group_name_H-M   'P 1'
#
loop_
_entity.id
_entity.type
_entity.pdbx_description
1 polymer ?
#
loop_
_entity_poly.entity_id
_entity_poly.type
_entity_poly.pdbx_seq_one_letter_code
_entity_poly.pdbx_strand_id
1 'polypeptide(L)'
;MVNIRNVVTRLPELRFEEPLNWIIEEGQQWAVIGPNGAGKTLIADVMQRKFALKEGEVTFGYEGNVSNLVKSIAFKDIYSLADCRNSYYQQRWHSTETDEVPTIEDILNEDAGSEDYHNVLSLFGIEEFLPKKLIFLSSGELRKFLIVRTLLKRPRVLILDLLS
;
A
#
# COMPACT_ATOMS: atom_id res chain seq x y z
N MET A 1 -9.62 15.18 2.52
CA MET A 1 -10.80 14.72 3.27
C MET A 1 -11.39 13.50 2.60
N VAL A 2 -11.69 12.44 3.36
CA VAL A 2 -12.46 11.26 2.89
C VAL A 2 -13.77 11.22 3.66
N ASN A 3 -14.87 11.00 2.96
CA ASN A 3 -16.19 10.94 3.57
C ASN A 3 -16.89 9.65 3.14
N ILE A 4 -17.19 8.81 4.10
CA ILE A 4 -17.89 7.53 3.97
C ILE A 4 -19.27 7.72 4.60
N ARG A 5 -20.33 7.56 3.82
CA ARG A 5 -21.72 7.77 4.26
C ARG A 5 -22.57 6.54 3.99
N ASN A 6 -23.17 6.00 5.04
CA ASN A 6 -24.15 4.90 5.01
C ASN A 6 -23.71 3.73 4.12
N VAL A 7 -22.40 3.39 4.16
CA VAL A 7 -21.85 2.38 3.27
C VAL A 7 -22.27 0.98 3.71
N VAL A 8 -22.93 0.29 2.81
CA VAL A 8 -23.26 -1.15 2.87
C VAL A 8 -22.67 -1.83 1.65
N THR A 9 -21.85 -2.84 1.84
CA THR A 9 -21.28 -3.62 0.74
C THR A 9 -22.32 -4.54 0.10
N ARG A 10 -22.16 -4.84 -1.19
CA ARG A 10 -23.08 -5.71 -1.91
C ARG A 10 -22.97 -7.18 -1.49
N LEU A 11 -21.82 -7.62 -1.08
CA LEU A 11 -21.54 -9.01 -0.69
C LEU A 11 -21.98 -9.24 0.77
N PRO A 12 -22.90 -10.19 1.02
CA PRO A 12 -23.43 -10.45 2.36
C PRO A 12 -22.37 -10.86 3.38
N GLU A 13 -21.38 -11.62 2.94
CA GLU A 13 -20.27 -12.11 3.76
C GLU A 13 -19.25 -11.01 4.12
N LEU A 14 -19.27 -9.87 3.43
CA LEU A 14 -18.38 -8.73 3.64
C LEU A 14 -19.18 -7.50 4.10
N ARG A 15 -20.03 -7.66 5.11
CA ARG A 15 -20.84 -6.57 5.65
C ARG A 15 -20.37 -6.14 7.01
N PHE A 16 -20.52 -4.86 7.27
CA PHE A 16 -20.50 -4.33 8.63
C PHE A 16 -21.84 -4.66 9.31
N GLU A 17 -21.85 -4.78 10.63
CA GLU A 17 -23.08 -4.97 11.41
C GLU A 17 -24.06 -3.81 11.22
N GLU A 18 -23.50 -2.59 11.12
CA GLU A 18 -24.24 -1.36 10.82
C GLU A 18 -23.63 -0.65 9.60
N PRO A 19 -24.38 0.20 8.88
CA PRO A 19 -23.85 1.00 7.79
C PRO A 19 -22.66 1.84 8.25
N LEU A 20 -21.53 1.74 7.52
CA LEU A 20 -20.32 2.46 7.89
C LEU A 20 -20.47 3.95 7.59
N ASN A 21 -20.22 4.75 8.63
CA ASN A 21 -20.16 6.20 8.56
C ASN A 21 -18.83 6.67 9.15
N TRP A 22 -18.04 7.39 8.35
CA TRP A 22 -16.76 7.89 8.83
C TRP A 22 -16.28 9.08 8.00
N ILE A 23 -15.83 10.14 8.67
CA ILE A 23 -15.21 11.30 8.05
C ILE A 23 -13.76 11.35 8.50
N ILE A 24 -12.84 11.41 7.54
CA ILE A 24 -11.41 11.56 7.76
C ILE A 24 -10.99 12.90 7.15
N GLU A 25 -10.57 13.81 8.01
CA GLU A 25 -10.12 15.13 7.60
C GLU A 25 -8.65 15.11 7.14
N GLU A 26 -8.23 16.16 6.47
CA GLU A 26 -6.84 16.29 6.05
C GLU A 26 -5.90 16.41 7.25
N GLY A 27 -4.76 15.70 7.19
CA GLY A 27 -3.76 15.67 8.25
C GLY A 27 -4.08 14.74 9.41
N GLN A 28 -5.27 14.13 9.45
CA GLN A 28 -5.59 13.17 10.50
C GLN A 28 -4.85 11.84 10.30
N GLN A 29 -4.47 11.25 11.42
CA GLN A 29 -3.89 9.92 11.50
C GLN A 29 -4.78 9.05 12.38
N TRP A 30 -5.15 7.88 11.87
CA TRP A 30 -6.07 6.96 12.52
C TRP A 30 -5.45 5.58 12.72
N ALA A 31 -5.69 4.99 13.88
CA ALA A 31 -5.42 3.58 14.14
C ALA A 31 -6.74 2.83 14.27
N VAL A 32 -6.99 1.87 13.39
CA VAL A 32 -8.18 1.01 13.44
C VAL A 32 -7.81 -0.28 14.14
N ILE A 33 -8.38 -0.49 15.33
CA ILE A 33 -8.06 -1.60 16.22
C ILE A 33 -9.31 -2.49 16.37
N GLY A 34 -9.10 -3.78 16.48
CA GLY A 34 -10.19 -4.75 16.71
C GLY A 34 -9.72 -6.18 16.52
N PRO A 35 -10.52 -7.18 16.92
CA PRO A 35 -10.20 -8.60 16.75
C PRO A 35 -10.13 -8.99 15.27
N ASN A 36 -9.63 -10.20 15.01
CA ASN A 36 -9.67 -10.74 13.66
C ASN A 36 -11.13 -10.94 13.21
N GLY A 37 -11.43 -10.61 11.97
CA GLY A 37 -12.79 -10.64 11.44
C GLY A 37 -13.62 -9.37 11.71
N ALA A 38 -13.16 -8.40 12.50
CA ALA A 38 -13.89 -7.15 12.80
C ALA A 38 -14.05 -6.18 11.61
N GLY A 39 -13.65 -6.56 10.40
CA GLY A 39 -13.82 -5.72 9.21
C GLY A 39 -12.73 -4.68 8.96
N LYS A 40 -11.59 -4.74 9.66
CA LYS A 40 -10.47 -3.77 9.45
C LYS A 40 -10.03 -3.68 8.00
N THR A 41 -9.74 -4.83 7.39
CA THR A 41 -9.36 -4.90 5.96
C THR A 41 -10.51 -4.49 5.05
N LEU A 42 -11.76 -4.79 5.43
CA LEU A 42 -12.94 -4.36 4.68
C LEU A 42 -13.06 -2.83 4.61
N ILE A 43 -12.73 -2.11 5.68
CA ILE A 43 -12.67 -0.64 5.66
C ILE A 43 -11.65 -0.16 4.63
N ALA A 44 -10.44 -0.75 4.63
CA ALA A 44 -9.40 -0.41 3.65
C ALA A 44 -9.86 -0.66 2.20
N ASP A 45 -10.56 -1.77 1.98
CA ASP A 45 -11.05 -2.14 0.65
C ASP A 45 -12.21 -1.25 0.18
N VAL A 46 -13.09 -0.82 1.10
CA VAL A 46 -14.15 0.17 0.84
C VAL A 46 -13.51 1.51 0.43
N MET A 47 -12.51 1.99 1.14
CA MET A 47 -11.80 3.22 0.80
C MET A 47 -11.12 3.15 -0.57
N GLN A 48 -10.63 1.98 -0.96
CA GLN A 48 -10.04 1.73 -2.28
C GLN A 48 -11.08 1.45 -3.38
N ARG A 49 -12.38 1.43 -3.04
CA ARG A 49 -13.48 1.06 -3.95
C ARG A 49 -13.29 -0.30 -4.62
N LYS A 50 -12.72 -1.28 -3.92
CA LYS A 50 -12.52 -2.63 -4.45
C LYS A 50 -13.83 -3.41 -4.61
N PHE A 51 -14.87 -3.02 -3.88
CA PHE A 51 -16.18 -3.67 -3.91
C PHE A 51 -17.27 -2.71 -4.34
N ALA A 52 -18.27 -3.24 -5.05
CA ALA A 52 -19.50 -2.50 -5.33
C ALA A 52 -20.31 -2.30 -4.03
N LEU A 53 -20.76 -1.10 -3.81
CA LEU A 53 -21.65 -0.77 -2.71
C LEU A 53 -23.09 -1.15 -3.08
N LYS A 54 -23.85 -1.62 -2.08
CA LYS A 54 -25.31 -1.76 -2.17
C LYS A 54 -25.98 -0.43 -1.87
N GLU A 55 -25.50 0.26 -0.85
CA GLU A 55 -26.00 1.53 -0.35
C GLU A 55 -24.84 2.41 0.10
N GLY A 56 -25.07 3.72 0.11
CA GLY A 56 -24.10 4.71 0.54
C GLY A 56 -23.07 5.09 -0.51
N GLU A 57 -22.12 5.88 -0.10
CA GLU A 57 -21.09 6.43 -0.97
C GLU A 57 -19.76 6.65 -0.24
N VAL A 58 -18.68 6.63 -1.01
CA VAL A 58 -17.34 7.06 -0.56
C VAL A 58 -16.90 8.21 -1.46
N THR A 59 -16.72 9.39 -0.88
CA THR A 59 -16.28 10.58 -1.60
C THR A 59 -14.94 11.08 -1.10
N PHE A 60 -14.15 11.64 -2.02
CA PHE A 60 -12.84 12.22 -1.73
C PHE A 60 -12.90 13.71 -2.05
N GLY A 61 -12.39 14.53 -1.16
CA GLY A 61 -12.24 15.98 -1.36
C GLY A 61 -11.07 16.34 -2.29
N TYR A 62 -10.66 15.43 -3.15
CA TYR A 62 -9.57 15.58 -4.12
C TYR A 62 -10.04 15.10 -5.47
N GLU A 63 -9.61 15.78 -6.52
CA GLU A 63 -9.81 15.30 -7.89
C GLU A 63 -8.78 14.23 -8.27
N GLY A 64 -9.19 13.26 -9.04
CA GLY A 64 -8.32 12.22 -9.57
C GLY A 64 -8.86 10.80 -9.41
N ASN A 65 -8.08 9.85 -9.92
CA ASN A 65 -8.44 8.45 -9.81
C ASN A 65 -8.15 7.94 -8.39
N VAL A 66 -9.11 7.24 -7.79
CA VAL A 66 -8.99 6.67 -6.43
C VAL A 66 -7.75 5.79 -6.28
N SER A 67 -7.39 5.04 -7.31
CA SER A 67 -6.17 4.19 -7.30
C SER A 67 -4.88 4.98 -7.14
N ASN A 68 -4.86 6.27 -7.48
CA ASN A 68 -3.73 7.17 -7.27
C ASN A 68 -3.84 7.92 -5.95
N LEU A 69 -5.05 8.26 -5.54
CA LEU A 69 -5.30 9.00 -4.30
C LEU A 69 -5.11 8.14 -3.06
N VAL A 70 -5.53 6.87 -3.10
CA VAL A 70 -5.48 5.95 -1.98
C VAL A 70 -4.54 4.80 -2.29
N LYS A 71 -3.50 4.66 -1.51
CA LYS A 71 -2.56 3.53 -1.58
C LYS A 71 -2.65 2.71 -0.30
N SER A 72 -2.60 1.39 -0.45
CA SER A 72 -2.58 0.46 0.66
C SER A 72 -1.35 -0.44 0.57
N ILE A 73 -0.70 -0.65 1.71
CA ILE A 73 0.39 -1.61 1.86
C ILE A 73 -0.08 -2.68 2.84
N ALA A 74 -0.34 -3.88 2.35
CA ALA A 74 -0.58 -5.06 3.15
C ALA A 74 0.72 -5.85 3.25
N PHE A 75 1.24 -6.02 4.46
CA PHE A 75 2.56 -6.65 4.62
C PHE A 75 2.55 -8.16 4.34
N LYS A 76 1.40 -8.81 4.29
CA LYS A 76 1.27 -10.20 3.79
C LYS A 76 1.56 -10.31 2.28
N ASP A 77 1.22 -9.25 1.52
CA ASP A 77 1.34 -9.23 0.07
C ASP A 77 2.67 -8.60 -0.40
N ILE A 78 3.64 -8.51 0.51
CA ILE A 78 4.97 -7.92 0.27
C ILE A 78 5.56 -8.40 -1.07
N TYR A 79 5.44 -9.69 -1.36
CA TYR A 79 6.00 -10.30 -2.56
C TYR A 79 5.14 -10.08 -3.82
N SER A 80 3.84 -9.79 -3.67
CA SER A 80 2.96 -9.53 -4.81
C SER A 80 3.04 -8.10 -5.32
N LEU A 81 3.32 -7.13 -4.44
CA LEU A 81 3.42 -5.72 -4.79
C LEU A 81 4.68 -5.37 -5.59
N ALA A 82 5.70 -6.20 -5.49
CA ALA A 82 6.95 -6.01 -6.22
C ALA A 82 6.96 -6.71 -7.60
N ASP A 83 5.82 -7.25 -8.06
CA ASP A 83 5.74 -8.16 -9.24
C ASP A 83 6.65 -9.39 -9.14
N CYS A 84 7.14 -9.68 -7.92
CA CYS A 84 8.15 -10.69 -7.67
C CYS A 84 7.59 -12.12 -7.58
N ARG A 85 6.26 -12.30 -7.64
CA ARG A 85 5.64 -13.55 -7.23
C ARG A 85 5.95 -14.76 -8.12
N ASN A 86 6.18 -14.57 -9.39
CA ASN A 86 6.39 -15.70 -10.30
C ASN A 86 7.80 -15.78 -10.89
N SER A 87 8.51 -14.67 -11.01
CA SER A 87 9.81 -14.63 -11.67
C SER A 87 10.98 -14.81 -10.69
N TYR A 88 10.90 -14.20 -9.50
CA TYR A 88 12.04 -14.13 -8.57
C TYR A 88 12.10 -15.24 -7.52
N TYR A 89 10.97 -15.89 -7.21
CA TYR A 89 11.00 -17.03 -6.28
C TYR A 89 11.73 -18.24 -6.85
N GLN A 90 11.59 -18.49 -8.15
CA GLN A 90 12.32 -19.56 -8.83
C GLN A 90 13.80 -19.24 -8.95
N GLN A 91 14.17 -17.98 -9.16
CA GLN A 91 15.56 -17.55 -9.27
C GLN A 91 16.35 -17.62 -7.94
N ARG A 92 15.69 -17.50 -6.78
CA ARG A 92 16.34 -17.65 -5.47
C ARG A 92 16.92 -19.06 -5.26
N TRP A 93 16.39 -20.06 -5.95
CA TRP A 93 16.85 -21.46 -5.92
C TRP A 93 17.81 -21.80 -7.07
N HIS A 94 17.87 -20.98 -8.11
CA HIS A 94 18.79 -21.13 -9.23
C HIS A 94 19.74 -19.94 -9.27
N SER A 95 20.86 -20.04 -8.57
CA SER A 95 21.83 -18.97 -8.34
C SER A 95 22.61 -18.49 -9.57
N THR A 96 22.28 -18.93 -10.76
CA THR A 96 23.02 -18.66 -12.00
C THR A 96 22.43 -17.54 -12.87
N GLU A 97 21.20 -17.05 -12.60
CA GLU A 97 20.51 -16.02 -13.41
C GLU A 97 20.16 -14.76 -12.62
N THR A 98 21.04 -14.33 -11.71
CA THR A 98 20.78 -13.13 -10.89
C THR A 98 21.02 -11.81 -11.60
N ASP A 99 21.63 -11.83 -12.81
CA ASP A 99 22.07 -10.59 -13.47
C ASP A 99 20.92 -9.71 -13.99
N GLU A 100 19.74 -10.30 -14.23
CA GLU A 100 18.56 -9.57 -14.71
C GLU A 100 17.68 -8.95 -13.59
N VAL A 101 18.00 -9.25 -12.32
CA VAL A 101 17.20 -8.72 -11.20
C VAL A 101 17.56 -7.27 -10.93
N PRO A 102 16.58 -6.33 -10.98
CA PRO A 102 16.84 -4.92 -10.76
C PRO A 102 17.30 -4.64 -9.33
N THR A 103 18.10 -3.62 -9.17
CA THR A 103 18.43 -3.03 -7.87
C THR A 103 17.29 -2.18 -7.36
N ILE A 104 17.33 -1.81 -6.07
CA ILE A 104 16.38 -0.87 -5.50
C ILE A 104 16.47 0.48 -6.18
N GLU A 105 17.70 0.91 -6.51
CA GLU A 105 17.95 2.15 -7.23
C GLU A 105 17.30 2.15 -8.61
N ASP A 106 17.42 1.07 -9.38
CA ASP A 106 16.80 0.94 -10.70
C ASP A 106 15.27 1.11 -10.62
N ILE A 107 14.65 0.50 -9.60
CA ILE A 107 13.19 0.56 -9.41
C ILE A 107 12.74 1.96 -8.97
N LEU A 108 13.52 2.65 -8.14
CA LEU A 108 13.17 3.97 -7.65
C LEU A 108 13.57 5.11 -8.60
N ASN A 109 14.41 4.85 -9.60
CA ASN A 109 14.82 5.86 -10.58
C ASN A 109 13.65 6.47 -11.37
N GLU A 110 12.55 5.73 -11.53
CA GLU A 110 11.32 6.29 -12.14
C GLU A 110 10.76 7.47 -11.34
N ASP A 111 10.99 7.49 -10.03
CA ASP A 111 10.50 8.49 -9.09
C ASP A 111 11.60 9.52 -8.69
N ALA A 112 12.82 9.40 -9.24
CA ALA A 112 13.99 10.21 -8.85
C ALA A 112 13.83 11.73 -9.12
N GLY A 113 12.92 12.13 -10.01
CA GLY A 113 12.57 13.53 -10.28
C GLY A 113 11.64 14.15 -9.23
N SER A 114 11.20 13.43 -8.23
CA SER A 114 10.35 13.96 -7.16
C SER A 114 11.14 14.87 -6.22
N GLU A 115 10.61 16.06 -5.91
CA GLU A 115 11.24 16.99 -4.95
C GLU A 115 11.52 16.35 -3.58
N ASP A 116 10.70 15.37 -3.18
CA ASP A 116 10.82 14.70 -1.89
C ASP A 116 11.70 13.44 -1.95
N TYR A 117 12.25 13.09 -3.12
CA TYR A 117 12.98 11.83 -3.31
C TYR A 117 14.07 11.61 -2.25
N HIS A 118 15.04 12.50 -2.17
CA HIS A 118 16.14 12.38 -1.22
C HIS A 118 15.68 12.44 0.25
N ASN A 119 14.70 13.29 0.54
CA ASN A 119 14.15 13.42 1.90
C ASN A 119 13.48 12.12 2.36
N VAL A 120 12.71 11.48 1.49
CA VAL A 120 12.01 10.23 1.81
C VAL A 120 13.01 9.08 1.95
N LEU A 121 14.02 8.99 1.07
CA LEU A 121 15.06 7.96 1.19
C LEU A 121 15.80 8.08 2.53
N SER A 122 16.24 9.28 2.87
CA SER A 122 16.98 9.55 4.11
C SER A 122 16.13 9.31 5.36
N LEU A 123 14.85 9.71 5.34
CA LEU A 123 13.93 9.49 6.46
C LEU A 123 13.81 8.00 6.83
N PHE A 124 13.82 7.13 5.84
CA PHE A 124 13.72 5.68 6.05
C PHE A 124 15.07 4.96 6.09
N GLY A 125 16.17 5.67 5.84
CA GLY A 125 17.53 5.12 5.83
C GLY A 125 17.67 3.98 4.81
N ILE A 126 17.16 4.17 3.58
CA ILE A 126 17.27 3.15 2.53
C ILE A 126 18.44 3.36 1.59
N GLU A 127 19.16 4.48 1.72
CA GLU A 127 20.31 4.82 0.87
C GLU A 127 21.39 3.74 0.90
N GLU A 128 21.61 3.11 2.06
CA GLU A 128 22.63 2.07 2.25
C GLU A 128 22.36 0.80 1.44
N PHE A 129 21.11 0.55 1.10
CA PHE A 129 20.74 -0.66 0.35
C PHE A 129 20.15 -0.40 -1.05
N LEU A 130 20.24 0.83 -1.55
CA LEU A 130 19.89 1.17 -2.94
C LEU A 130 20.61 0.24 -3.97
N PRO A 131 21.90 -0.06 -3.83
CA PRO A 131 22.59 -0.96 -4.77
C PRO A 131 22.25 -2.44 -4.59
N LYS A 132 21.45 -2.81 -3.57
CA LYS A 132 21.05 -4.20 -3.38
C LYS A 132 19.99 -4.59 -4.40
N LYS A 133 20.07 -5.81 -4.89
CA LYS A 133 19.00 -6.42 -5.68
C LYS A 133 17.80 -6.72 -4.79
N LEU A 134 16.57 -6.54 -5.32
CA LEU A 134 15.33 -6.70 -4.58
C LEU A 134 15.21 -8.03 -3.83
N ILE A 135 15.71 -9.12 -4.44
CA ILE A 135 15.67 -10.47 -3.86
C ILE A 135 16.56 -10.66 -2.63
N PHE A 136 17.55 -9.79 -2.42
CA PHE A 136 18.47 -9.86 -1.29
C PHE A 136 18.07 -8.98 -0.11
N LEU A 137 16.94 -8.31 -0.20
CA LEU A 137 16.42 -7.54 0.93
C LEU A 137 15.95 -8.45 2.05
N SER A 138 16.30 -8.08 3.27
CA SER A 138 15.64 -8.63 4.47
C SER A 138 14.17 -8.20 4.51
N SER A 139 13.35 -8.88 5.30
CA SER A 139 11.94 -8.52 5.46
C SER A 139 11.74 -7.08 5.94
N GLY A 140 12.66 -6.57 6.80
CA GLY A 140 12.62 -5.19 7.27
C GLY A 140 12.99 -4.18 6.19
N GLU A 141 14.04 -4.43 5.42
CA GLU A 141 14.45 -3.60 4.29
C GLU A 141 13.36 -3.57 3.20
N LEU A 142 12.74 -4.72 2.91
CA LEU A 142 11.66 -4.80 1.94
C LEU A 142 10.43 -3.98 2.37
N ARG A 143 10.08 -4.00 3.67
CA ARG A 143 9.01 -3.15 4.21
C ARG A 143 9.32 -1.66 4.05
N LYS A 144 10.52 -1.24 4.41
CA LYS A 144 10.99 0.15 4.22
C LYS A 144 10.91 0.55 2.75
N PHE A 145 11.42 -0.28 1.86
CA PHE A 145 11.37 -0.05 0.41
C PHE A 145 9.94 0.15 -0.10
N LEU A 146 8.99 -0.71 0.30
CA LEU A 146 7.60 -0.60 -0.13
C LEU A 146 6.93 0.68 0.36
N ILE A 147 7.22 1.09 1.61
CA ILE A 147 6.71 2.35 2.15
C ILE A 147 7.27 3.51 1.34
N VAL A 148 8.58 3.57 1.13
CA VAL A 148 9.24 4.62 0.36
C VAL A 148 8.69 4.70 -1.06
N ARG A 149 8.67 3.59 -1.79
CA ARG A 149 8.11 3.52 -3.15
C ARG A 149 6.67 4.01 -3.21
N THR A 150 5.88 3.74 -2.17
CA THR A 150 4.50 4.19 -2.12
C THR A 150 4.40 5.69 -1.80
N LEU A 151 5.22 6.20 -0.89
CA LEU A 151 5.25 7.61 -0.52
C LEU A 151 5.71 8.51 -1.68
N LEU A 152 6.68 8.06 -2.47
CA LEU A 152 7.16 8.78 -3.66
C LEU A 152 6.04 9.02 -4.69
N LYS A 153 5.00 8.18 -4.70
CA LYS A 153 3.79 8.39 -5.52
C LYS A 153 2.83 9.45 -4.96
N ARG A 154 3.17 10.08 -3.83
CA ARG A 154 2.42 11.14 -3.15
C ARG A 154 0.92 10.84 -2.98
N PRO A 155 0.54 9.70 -2.39
CA PRO A 155 -0.86 9.39 -2.15
C PRO A 155 -1.45 10.41 -1.15
N ARG A 156 -2.75 10.71 -1.31
CA ARG A 156 -3.48 11.54 -0.35
C ARG A 156 -3.92 10.75 0.88
N VAL A 157 -4.07 9.45 0.72
CA VAL A 157 -4.39 8.51 1.80
C VAL A 157 -3.46 7.31 1.70
N LEU A 158 -2.72 7.04 2.76
CA LEU A 158 -1.90 5.85 2.90
C LEU A 158 -2.51 4.94 3.96
N ILE A 159 -2.80 3.71 3.58
CA ILE A 159 -3.33 2.67 4.45
C ILE A 159 -2.22 1.64 4.70
N LEU A 160 -1.88 1.42 5.98
CA LEU A 160 -0.92 0.41 6.39
C LEU A 160 -1.69 -0.74 7.08
N ASP A 161 -1.83 -1.88 6.41
CA ASP A 161 -2.42 -3.09 7.02
C ASP A 161 -1.29 -3.96 7.58
N LEU A 162 -1.07 -3.81 8.89
CA LEU A 162 0.07 -4.42 9.60
C LEU A 162 -0.23 -5.84 10.09
N LEU A 163 -1.50 -6.27 10.07
CA LEU A 163 -1.98 -7.44 10.81
C LEU A 163 -2.54 -8.55 9.92
N SER A 164 -2.38 -8.46 8.64
CA SER A 164 -2.87 -9.46 7.69
C SER A 164 -1.80 -10.45 7.27
#